data_b6a6e5c8f905658f037ce33efb9a1ba7
#
_entry.id   b6a6e5c8f905658f037ce33efb9a1ba7
#
_cell.length_a   1.000
_cell.length_b   1.000
_cell.length_c   1.000
_cell.angle_alpha   90.00
_cell.angle_beta   90.00
_cell.angle_gamma   90.00
#
_symmetry.space_group_name_H-M   'P 1'
#
loop_
_entity.id
_entity.type
_entity.pdbx_description
1 polymer ?
#
loop_
_entity_poly.entity_id
_entity_poly.type
_entity_poly.pdbx_seq_one_letter_code
_entity_poly.pdbx_strand_id
1 'polypeptide(L)'
;VSFSALLCGALSYFFPVFGTGNNLVSVIVASCIIWFYAFLVSRGVKEAAGVNLIITISKFVPIFVALTAIIFFQKFDVNIFMENMAHGSVEGMSFFEQVSGTMMVTIWVMLGFEGAVAISGRAMKDSDVGKATVIAFVCVLTIYLLVSTLSMGVMPLSELSELSNPALAGVMERAVGPWGATLIN
;
A
#
# COMPACT_ATOMS: atom_id res chain seq x y z
N VAL A 1 -5.50 -16.21 -0.36
CA VAL A 1 -6.53 -15.55 0.47
C VAL A 1 -6.25 -14.06 0.59
N SER A 2 -5.06 -13.61 1.03
CA SER A 2 -4.75 -12.20 1.21
C SER A 2 -4.85 -11.37 -0.08
N PHE A 3 -4.39 -11.89 -1.22
CA PHE A 3 -4.47 -11.20 -2.51
C PHE A 3 -5.92 -11.00 -2.96
N SER A 4 -6.76 -12.01 -2.83
CA SER A 4 -8.19 -11.90 -3.19
C SER A 4 -8.93 -10.92 -2.28
N ALA A 5 -8.62 -10.90 -0.98
CA ALA A 5 -9.23 -9.98 -0.04
C ALA A 5 -8.86 -8.52 -0.34
N LEU A 6 -7.59 -8.23 -0.63
CA LEU A 6 -7.12 -6.88 -0.97
C LEU A 6 -7.72 -6.40 -2.31
N LEU A 7 -7.71 -7.26 -3.34
CA LEU A 7 -8.28 -6.94 -4.64
C LEU A 7 -9.79 -6.68 -4.53
N CYS A 8 -10.49 -7.52 -3.79
CA CYS A 8 -11.93 -7.40 -3.66
C CYS A 8 -12.33 -6.25 -2.74
N GLY A 9 -11.52 -5.94 -1.73
CA GLY A 9 -11.70 -4.73 -0.91
C GLY A 9 -11.66 -3.47 -1.76
N ALA A 10 -10.67 -3.33 -2.64
CA ALA A 10 -10.58 -2.21 -3.56
C ALA A 10 -11.71 -2.18 -4.60
N LEU A 11 -12.05 -3.33 -5.19
CA LEU A 11 -13.11 -3.43 -6.18
C LEU A 11 -14.52 -3.27 -5.60
N SER A 12 -14.74 -3.59 -4.34
CA SER A 12 -16.05 -3.46 -3.69
C SER A 12 -16.53 -2.02 -3.56
N TYR A 13 -15.59 -1.07 -3.56
CA TYR A 13 -15.91 0.35 -3.60
C TYR A 13 -16.67 0.73 -4.88
N PHE A 14 -16.26 0.19 -6.02
CA PHE A 14 -16.90 0.46 -7.32
C PHE A 14 -18.01 -0.54 -7.63
N PHE A 15 -17.88 -1.77 -7.18
CA PHE A 15 -18.76 -2.88 -7.50
C PHE A 15 -19.15 -3.66 -6.24
N PRO A 16 -20.31 -3.37 -5.63
CA PRO A 16 -20.78 -4.04 -4.40
C PRO A 16 -20.87 -5.58 -4.49
N VAL A 17 -20.90 -6.13 -5.70
CA VAL A 17 -20.93 -7.58 -5.97
C VAL A 17 -19.74 -8.31 -5.36
N PHE A 18 -18.58 -7.64 -5.19
CA PHE A 18 -17.40 -8.25 -4.61
C PHE A 18 -17.46 -8.40 -3.09
N GLY A 19 -18.26 -7.58 -2.40
CA GLY A 19 -18.46 -7.66 -0.95
C GLY A 19 -17.13 -7.70 -0.17
N THR A 20 -17.03 -8.62 0.79
CA THR A 20 -15.82 -8.83 1.61
C THR A 20 -14.76 -9.72 0.95
N GLY A 21 -14.90 -10.09 -0.30
CA GLY A 21 -13.95 -10.95 -1.01
C GLY A 21 -14.11 -12.46 -0.78
N ASN A 22 -15.10 -12.88 -0.02
CA ASN A 22 -15.37 -14.29 0.30
C ASN A 22 -16.44 -14.93 -0.59
N ASN A 23 -16.91 -14.25 -1.62
CA ASN A 23 -17.90 -14.77 -2.53
C ASN A 23 -17.27 -15.44 -3.77
N LEU A 24 -18.05 -16.27 -4.46
CA LEU A 24 -17.60 -17.01 -5.63
C LEU A 24 -17.09 -16.10 -6.75
N VAL A 25 -17.72 -14.95 -6.95
CA VAL A 25 -17.33 -13.97 -7.97
C VAL A 25 -15.91 -13.45 -7.70
N SER A 26 -15.61 -13.12 -6.46
CA SER A 26 -14.28 -12.66 -6.04
C SER A 26 -13.18 -13.70 -6.28
N VAL A 27 -13.46 -14.96 -5.98
CA VAL A 27 -12.53 -16.08 -6.21
C VAL A 27 -12.28 -16.27 -7.71
N ILE A 28 -13.32 -16.22 -8.53
CA ILE A 28 -13.19 -16.37 -9.99
C ILE A 28 -12.35 -15.22 -10.56
N VAL A 29 -12.66 -13.97 -10.22
CA VAL A 29 -11.94 -12.81 -10.74
C VAL A 29 -10.47 -12.82 -10.29
N ALA A 30 -10.20 -13.11 -9.02
CA ALA A 30 -8.82 -13.22 -8.52
C ALA A 30 -8.06 -14.36 -9.24
N SER A 31 -8.71 -15.50 -9.46
CA SER A 31 -8.12 -16.62 -10.20
C SER A 31 -7.80 -16.24 -11.65
N CYS A 32 -8.73 -15.57 -12.33
CA CYS A 32 -8.51 -15.11 -13.72
C CYS A 32 -7.30 -14.17 -13.80
N ILE A 33 -7.13 -13.26 -12.86
CA ILE A 33 -5.99 -12.34 -12.82
C ILE A 33 -4.69 -13.12 -12.59
N ILE A 34 -4.66 -14.06 -11.65
CA ILE A 34 -3.47 -14.90 -11.39
C ILE A 34 -3.08 -15.70 -12.64
N TRP A 35 -4.04 -16.34 -13.30
CA TRP A 35 -3.79 -17.10 -14.51
C TRP A 35 -3.35 -16.22 -15.67
N PHE A 36 -3.90 -15.02 -15.80
CA PHE A 36 -3.47 -14.03 -16.78
C PHE A 36 -2.00 -13.64 -16.58
N TYR A 37 -1.60 -13.35 -15.34
CA TYR A 37 -0.19 -13.07 -15.03
C TYR A 37 0.72 -14.27 -15.26
N ALA A 38 0.30 -15.48 -14.87
CA ALA A 38 1.05 -16.69 -15.13
C ALA A 38 1.28 -16.91 -16.64
N PHE A 39 0.25 -16.64 -17.44
CA PHE A 39 0.34 -16.70 -18.90
C PHE A 39 1.31 -15.65 -19.46
N LEU A 40 1.26 -14.40 -19.00
CA LEU A 40 2.19 -13.34 -19.42
C LEU A 40 3.64 -13.71 -19.10
N VAL A 41 3.90 -14.22 -17.88
CA VAL A 41 5.23 -14.65 -17.48
C VAL A 41 5.73 -15.83 -18.33
N SER A 42 4.85 -16.77 -18.69
CA SER A 42 5.20 -17.90 -19.56
C SER A 42 5.53 -17.48 -21.00
N ARG A 43 4.94 -16.37 -21.47
CA ARG A 43 5.24 -15.81 -22.81
C ARG A 43 6.57 -15.08 -22.86
N GLY A 44 7.01 -14.52 -21.77
CA GLY A 44 8.33 -13.88 -21.68
C GLY A 44 8.36 -12.74 -20.67
N VAL A 45 9.51 -12.57 -20.02
CA VAL A 45 9.68 -11.57 -18.96
C VAL A 45 9.58 -10.13 -19.48
N LYS A 46 9.86 -9.88 -20.76
CA LYS A 46 9.75 -8.52 -21.33
C LYS A 46 8.31 -8.00 -21.32
N GLU A 47 7.36 -8.86 -21.68
CA GLU A 47 5.94 -8.51 -21.71
C GLU A 47 5.39 -8.31 -20.28
N ALA A 48 5.76 -9.21 -19.37
CA ALA A 48 5.42 -9.07 -17.95
C ALA A 48 6.04 -7.80 -17.33
N ALA A 49 7.25 -7.41 -17.70
CA ALA A 49 7.91 -6.20 -17.22
C ALA A 49 7.18 -4.92 -17.67
N GLY A 50 6.67 -4.88 -18.92
CA GLY A 50 5.88 -3.78 -19.43
C GLY A 50 4.59 -3.57 -18.63
N VAL A 51 3.84 -4.64 -18.38
CA VAL A 51 2.63 -4.61 -17.56
C VAL A 51 2.95 -4.19 -16.12
N ASN A 52 4.04 -4.73 -15.54
CA ASN A 52 4.46 -4.37 -14.20
C ASN A 52 4.85 -2.88 -14.08
N LEU A 53 5.46 -2.30 -15.11
CA LEU A 53 5.77 -0.87 -15.15
C LEU A 53 4.49 -0.02 -15.09
N ILE A 54 3.49 -0.35 -15.91
CA ILE A 54 2.19 0.35 -15.92
C ILE A 54 1.53 0.27 -14.54
N ILE A 55 1.49 -0.93 -13.94
CA ILE A 55 0.93 -1.13 -12.61
C ILE A 55 1.70 -0.33 -11.56
N THR A 56 3.02 -0.30 -11.65
CA THR A 56 3.87 0.45 -10.71
C THR A 56 3.56 1.94 -10.79
N ILE A 57 3.49 2.51 -11.99
CA ILE A 57 3.12 3.92 -12.19
C ILE A 57 1.71 4.17 -11.64
N SER A 58 0.74 3.31 -11.94
CA SER A 58 -0.63 3.42 -11.45
C SER A 58 -0.76 3.40 -9.93
N LYS A 59 0.15 2.72 -9.22
CA LYS A 59 0.21 2.72 -7.75
C LYS A 59 0.86 3.98 -7.19
N PHE A 60 1.96 4.42 -7.80
CA PHE A 60 2.71 5.56 -7.27
C PHE A 60 2.00 6.90 -7.48
N VAL A 61 1.35 7.09 -8.63
CA VAL A 61 0.66 8.36 -8.96
C VAL A 61 -0.40 8.73 -7.91
N PRO A 62 -1.35 7.85 -7.54
CA PRO A 62 -2.33 8.17 -6.49
C PRO A 62 -1.69 8.49 -5.13
N ILE A 63 -0.64 7.76 -4.75
CA ILE A 63 0.06 8.00 -3.48
C ILE A 63 0.73 9.38 -3.48
N PHE A 64 1.44 9.74 -4.56
CA PHE A 64 2.05 11.07 -4.67
C PHE A 64 1.02 12.18 -4.69
N VAL A 65 -0.10 11.99 -5.39
CA VAL A 65 -1.21 12.94 -5.37
C VAL A 65 -1.79 13.08 -3.96
N ALA A 66 -1.95 11.96 -3.24
CA ALA A 66 -2.44 11.97 -1.85
C ALA A 66 -1.50 12.76 -0.93
N LEU A 67 -0.20 12.47 -0.96
CA LEU A 67 0.80 13.16 -0.14
C LEU A 67 0.84 14.65 -0.44
N THR A 68 0.86 15.01 -1.73
CA THR A 68 0.87 16.43 -2.15
C THR A 68 -0.43 17.13 -1.79
N ALA A 69 -1.58 16.46 -1.90
CA ALA A 69 -2.87 17.03 -1.55
C ALA A 69 -2.97 17.32 -0.05
N ILE A 70 -2.56 16.40 0.82
CA ILE A 70 -2.57 16.60 2.28
C ILE A 70 -1.72 17.83 2.64
N ILE A 71 -0.54 17.97 2.04
CA ILE A 71 0.37 19.09 2.29
C ILE A 71 -0.19 20.38 1.69
N PHE A 72 -0.63 20.37 0.43
CA PHE A 72 -1.08 21.56 -0.29
C PHE A 72 -2.35 22.17 0.31
N PHE A 73 -3.32 21.34 0.69
CA PHE A 73 -4.55 21.77 1.33
C PHE A 73 -4.40 22.00 2.84
N GLN A 74 -3.17 21.91 3.37
CA GLN A 74 -2.86 22.14 4.79
C GLN A 74 -3.75 21.31 5.73
N LYS A 75 -4.01 20.06 5.38
CA LYS A 75 -4.86 19.15 6.15
C LYS A 75 -4.11 18.42 7.28
N PHE A 76 -2.80 18.62 7.36
CA PHE A 76 -1.98 18.14 8.46
C PHE A 76 -2.10 19.09 9.67
N ASP A 77 -2.66 18.59 10.76
CA ASP A 77 -2.73 19.30 12.05
C ASP A 77 -1.67 18.73 13.01
N VAL A 78 -0.76 19.60 13.43
CA VAL A 78 0.32 19.23 14.37
C VAL A 78 -0.24 18.81 15.72
N ASN A 79 -1.37 19.39 16.16
CA ASN A 79 -1.97 19.04 17.46
C ASN A 79 -2.53 17.62 17.41
N ILE A 80 -3.28 17.27 16.35
CA ILE A 80 -3.78 15.90 16.13
C ILE A 80 -2.62 14.91 16.07
N PHE A 81 -1.56 15.26 15.33
CA PHE A 81 -0.37 14.41 15.24
C PHE A 81 0.29 14.19 16.62
N MET A 82 0.48 15.26 17.39
CA MET A 82 1.09 15.17 18.73
C MET A 82 0.21 14.39 19.71
N GLU A 83 -1.10 14.56 19.63
CA GLU A 83 -2.07 13.79 20.43
C GLU A 83 -2.00 12.30 20.08
N ASN A 84 -2.00 11.95 18.80
CA ASN A 84 -1.85 10.56 18.33
C ASN A 84 -0.51 9.95 18.77
N MET A 85 0.57 10.73 18.78
CA MET A 85 1.86 10.27 19.28
C MET A 85 1.90 10.08 20.79
N ALA A 86 1.20 10.93 21.55
CA ALA A 86 1.17 10.88 23.00
C ALA A 86 0.26 9.74 23.52
N HIS A 87 -0.86 9.49 22.86
CA HIS A 87 -1.89 8.53 23.28
C HIS A 87 -1.89 7.23 22.41
N GLY A 88 -0.93 7.07 21.51
CA GLY A 88 -0.80 5.91 20.65
C GLY A 88 -0.38 4.61 21.37
N SER A 89 -0.14 4.67 22.68
CA SER A 89 0.14 3.49 23.47
C SER A 89 -1.15 2.76 23.85
N VAL A 90 -1.23 1.47 23.52
CA VAL A 90 -2.34 0.61 23.96
C VAL A 90 -2.22 0.40 25.45
N GLU A 91 -3.28 0.76 26.21
CA GLU A 91 -3.28 0.58 27.65
C GLU A 91 -3.01 -0.88 28.03
N GLY A 92 -2.06 -1.10 28.94
CA GLY A 92 -1.67 -2.42 29.43
C GLY A 92 -0.63 -3.16 28.59
N MET A 93 -0.19 -2.62 27.44
CA MET A 93 0.91 -3.18 26.65
C MET A 93 2.20 -2.40 26.85
N SER A 94 3.31 -3.10 27.07
CA SER A 94 4.63 -2.48 27.07
C SER A 94 5.03 -2.00 25.67
N PHE A 95 5.93 -1.03 25.59
CA PHE A 95 6.47 -0.56 24.31
C PHE A 95 7.03 -1.71 23.45
N PHE A 96 7.71 -2.65 24.08
CA PHE A 96 8.29 -3.81 23.38
C PHE A 96 7.21 -4.74 22.79
N GLU A 97 6.11 -4.96 23.50
CA GLU A 97 4.99 -5.77 22.99
C GLU A 97 4.31 -5.11 21.80
N GLN A 98 4.15 -3.79 21.84
CA GLN A 98 3.59 -3.03 20.72
C GLN A 98 4.49 -3.09 19.49
N VAL A 99 5.81 -2.89 19.65
CA VAL A 99 6.80 -3.02 18.58
C VAL A 99 6.81 -4.45 18.03
N SER A 100 6.79 -5.45 18.88
CA SER A 100 6.76 -6.86 18.47
C SER A 100 5.48 -7.21 17.69
N GLY A 101 4.33 -6.69 18.12
CA GLY A 101 3.06 -6.87 17.42
C GLY A 101 3.05 -6.28 16.00
N THR A 102 3.69 -5.12 15.80
CA THR A 102 3.80 -4.49 14.49
C THR A 102 4.90 -5.09 13.60
N MET A 103 5.86 -5.80 14.20
CA MET A 103 7.01 -6.34 13.47
C MET A 103 6.61 -7.33 12.37
N MET A 104 5.62 -8.19 12.62
CA MET A 104 5.11 -9.13 11.62
C MET A 104 4.55 -8.42 10.39
N VAL A 105 3.79 -7.34 10.58
CA VAL A 105 3.23 -6.53 9.49
C VAL A 105 4.36 -5.81 8.75
N THR A 106 5.32 -5.25 9.48
CA THR A 106 6.47 -4.55 8.89
C THR A 106 7.33 -5.50 8.04
N ILE A 107 7.61 -6.71 8.53
CA ILE A 107 8.32 -7.74 7.76
C ILE A 107 7.54 -8.10 6.51
N TRP A 108 6.23 -8.32 6.62
CA TRP A 108 5.38 -8.65 5.47
C TRP A 108 5.37 -7.55 4.40
N VAL A 109 5.33 -6.29 4.82
CA VAL A 109 5.38 -5.13 3.91
C VAL A 109 6.74 -5.03 3.21
N MET A 110 7.83 -5.48 3.85
CA MET A 110 9.17 -5.47 3.28
C MET A 110 9.50 -6.71 2.43
N LEU A 111 8.61 -7.70 2.33
CA LEU A 111 8.78 -8.82 1.39
C LEU A 111 8.67 -8.34 -0.06
N GLY A 112 9.46 -8.94 -0.94
CA GLY A 112 9.45 -8.65 -2.38
C GLY A 112 10.72 -8.01 -2.91
N PHE A 113 11.60 -7.45 -2.06
CA PHE A 113 12.90 -6.94 -2.50
C PHE A 113 13.82 -8.04 -3.02
N GLU A 114 13.67 -9.26 -2.53
CA GLU A 114 14.35 -10.45 -3.02
C GLU A 114 14.02 -10.79 -4.47
N GLY A 115 12.89 -10.31 -4.98
CA GLY A 115 12.51 -10.48 -6.39
C GLY A 115 13.52 -9.85 -7.37
N ALA A 116 14.22 -8.80 -6.95
CA ALA A 116 15.29 -8.20 -7.74
C ALA A 116 16.46 -9.19 -7.96
N VAL A 117 16.77 -10.02 -6.97
CA VAL A 117 17.82 -11.05 -7.07
C VAL A 117 17.42 -12.14 -8.07
N ALA A 118 16.14 -12.52 -8.09
CA ALA A 118 15.64 -13.55 -9.02
C ALA A 118 15.79 -13.18 -10.49
N ILE A 119 15.81 -11.89 -10.83
CA ILE A 119 16.00 -11.41 -12.21
C ILE A 119 17.41 -10.86 -12.47
N SER A 120 18.32 -10.95 -11.51
CA SER A 120 19.69 -10.41 -11.59
C SER A 120 20.48 -10.98 -12.78
N GLY A 121 20.31 -12.26 -13.11
CA GLY A 121 20.96 -12.90 -14.26
C GLY A 121 20.62 -12.30 -15.63
N ARG A 122 19.68 -11.35 -15.71
CA ARG A 122 19.29 -10.59 -16.91
C ARG A 122 19.77 -9.15 -16.91
N ALA A 123 20.41 -8.71 -15.82
CA ALA A 123 20.98 -7.39 -15.73
C ALA A 123 22.24 -7.28 -16.60
N MET A 124 22.46 -6.12 -17.19
CA MET A 124 23.69 -5.88 -17.98
C MET A 124 24.95 -5.82 -17.09
N LYS A 125 24.78 -5.42 -15.82
CA LYS A 125 25.83 -5.37 -14.81
C LYS A 125 25.25 -5.78 -13.47
N ASP A 126 25.92 -6.66 -12.74
CA ASP A 126 25.49 -7.11 -11.40
C ASP A 126 25.43 -5.96 -10.40
N SER A 127 26.34 -4.99 -10.52
CA SER A 127 26.34 -3.80 -9.66
C SER A 127 25.09 -2.94 -9.78
N ASP A 128 24.39 -2.97 -10.92
CA ASP A 128 23.19 -2.16 -11.14
C ASP A 128 21.98 -2.72 -10.39
N VAL A 129 21.93 -4.05 -10.22
CA VAL A 129 20.90 -4.71 -9.42
C VAL A 129 20.97 -4.27 -7.97
N GLY A 130 22.18 -4.30 -7.37
CA GLY A 130 22.37 -3.87 -5.99
C GLY A 130 22.01 -2.40 -5.78
N LYS A 131 22.46 -1.50 -6.67
CA LYS A 131 22.12 -0.08 -6.60
C LYS A 131 20.61 0.16 -6.74
N ALA A 132 19.98 -0.47 -7.73
CA ALA A 132 18.54 -0.34 -7.95
C ALA A 132 17.73 -0.83 -6.74
N THR A 133 18.14 -1.94 -6.13
CA THR A 133 17.48 -2.48 -4.92
C THR A 133 17.59 -1.52 -3.74
N VAL A 134 18.76 -0.96 -3.48
CA VAL A 134 18.97 0.02 -2.39
C VAL A 134 18.16 1.28 -2.64
N ILE A 135 18.17 1.83 -3.85
CA ILE A 135 17.40 3.02 -4.20
C ILE A 135 15.90 2.74 -4.02
N ALA A 136 15.42 1.62 -4.54
CA ALA A 136 14.02 1.23 -4.40
C ALA A 136 13.61 1.08 -2.93
N PHE A 137 14.47 0.45 -2.11
CA PHE A 137 14.24 0.29 -0.68
C PHE A 137 14.11 1.65 0.02
N VAL A 138 15.05 2.57 -0.21
CA VAL A 138 15.03 3.90 0.41
C VAL A 138 13.80 4.70 -0.04
N CYS A 139 13.46 4.65 -1.34
CA CYS A 139 12.26 5.32 -1.86
C CYS A 139 10.98 4.80 -1.22
N VAL A 140 10.81 3.48 -1.16
CA VAL A 140 9.61 2.84 -0.58
C VAL A 140 9.53 3.12 0.92
N LEU A 141 10.64 3.02 1.65
CA LEU A 141 10.69 3.35 3.07
C LEU A 141 10.29 4.81 3.32
N THR A 142 10.79 5.74 2.52
CA THR A 142 10.44 7.16 2.60
C THR A 142 8.94 7.37 2.36
N ILE A 143 8.37 6.72 1.36
CA ILE A 143 6.93 6.81 1.06
C ILE A 143 6.10 6.27 2.23
N TYR A 144 6.47 5.13 2.79
CA TYR A 144 5.74 4.57 3.95
C TYR A 144 5.80 5.48 5.17
N LEU A 145 6.96 6.06 5.48
CA LEU A 145 7.11 7.02 6.57
C LEU A 145 6.24 8.26 6.32
N LEU A 146 6.25 8.80 5.11
CA LEU A 146 5.43 9.97 4.76
C LEU A 146 3.93 9.65 4.85
N VAL A 147 3.48 8.54 4.27
CA VAL A 147 2.06 8.15 4.32
C VAL A 147 1.62 7.97 5.76
N SER A 148 2.38 7.24 6.58
CA SER A 148 2.04 6.99 7.98
C SER A 148 2.01 8.29 8.79
N THR A 149 3.05 9.11 8.66
CA THR A 149 3.16 10.37 9.41
C THR A 149 2.06 11.36 9.03
N LEU A 150 1.81 11.53 7.73
CA LEU A 150 0.78 12.47 7.26
C LEU A 150 -0.62 11.99 7.62
N SER A 151 -0.91 10.69 7.54
CA SER A 151 -2.20 10.13 7.94
C SER A 151 -2.51 10.39 9.41
N MET A 152 -1.51 10.28 10.29
CA MET A 152 -1.65 10.57 11.73
C MET A 152 -1.89 12.05 12.03
N GLY A 153 -1.60 12.95 11.10
CA GLY A 153 -1.91 14.37 11.25
C GLY A 153 -3.25 14.81 10.64
N VAL A 154 -3.93 13.91 9.90
CA VAL A 154 -5.21 14.22 9.25
C VAL A 154 -6.40 13.91 10.16
N MET A 155 -6.32 12.83 10.95
CA MET A 155 -7.43 12.37 11.80
C MET A 155 -6.94 11.69 13.08
N PRO A 156 -7.79 11.64 14.12
CA PRO A 156 -7.49 10.93 15.37
C PRO A 156 -7.26 9.43 15.15
N LEU A 157 -6.43 8.83 16.01
CA LEU A 157 -6.08 7.40 15.93
C LEU A 157 -7.31 6.48 16.06
N SER A 158 -8.30 6.89 16.84
CA SER A 158 -9.58 6.17 16.97
C SER A 158 -10.31 6.03 15.62
N GLU A 159 -10.40 7.12 14.86
CA GLU A 159 -11.00 7.12 13.53
C GLU A 159 -10.14 6.34 12.52
N LEU A 160 -8.80 6.47 12.59
CA LEU A 160 -7.87 5.73 11.74
C LEU A 160 -8.00 4.22 11.91
N SER A 161 -8.23 3.74 13.13
CA SER A 161 -8.35 2.31 13.44
C SER A 161 -9.64 1.67 12.89
N GLU A 162 -10.67 2.47 12.65
CA GLU A 162 -11.97 2.02 12.13
C GLU A 162 -12.04 2.04 10.60
N LEU A 163 -11.04 2.60 9.92
CA LEU A 163 -11.03 2.69 8.47
C LEU A 163 -10.98 1.30 7.81
N SER A 164 -11.82 1.12 6.81
CA SER A 164 -11.76 -0.05 5.93
C SER A 164 -10.55 0.00 5.00
N ASN A 165 -10.10 -1.17 4.51
CA ASN A 165 -9.03 -1.22 3.51
C ASN A 165 -9.55 -0.82 2.11
N PRO A 166 -8.81 0.02 1.38
CA PRO A 166 -7.52 0.63 1.75
C PRO A 166 -7.67 1.88 2.64
N ALA A 167 -7.06 1.85 3.82
CA ALA A 167 -7.18 2.92 4.81
C ALA A 167 -6.82 4.33 4.27
N LEU A 168 -5.85 4.41 3.35
CA LEU A 168 -5.48 5.68 2.72
C LEU A 168 -6.64 6.33 1.96
N ALA A 169 -7.60 5.55 1.44
CA ALA A 169 -8.80 6.09 0.80
C ALA A 169 -9.66 6.87 1.80
N GLY A 170 -9.87 6.33 3.00
CA GLY A 170 -10.59 7.04 4.06
C GLY A 170 -9.87 8.31 4.55
N VAL A 171 -8.54 8.26 4.68
CA VAL A 171 -7.73 9.44 5.01
C VAL A 171 -7.88 10.52 3.92
N MET A 172 -7.87 10.14 2.66
CA MET A 172 -8.04 11.07 1.54
C MET A 172 -9.47 11.62 1.46
N GLU A 173 -10.47 10.81 1.74
CA GLU A 173 -11.85 11.28 1.84
C GLU A 173 -12.00 12.36 2.90
N ARG A 174 -11.39 12.17 4.06
CA ARG A 174 -11.36 13.16 5.15
C ARG A 174 -10.61 14.43 4.77
N ALA A 175 -9.48 14.28 4.06
CA ALA A 175 -8.60 15.42 3.72
C ALA A 175 -9.19 16.29 2.61
N VAL A 176 -9.70 15.69 1.53
CA VAL A 176 -10.06 16.40 0.29
C VAL A 176 -11.44 16.04 -0.26
N GLY A 177 -12.17 15.17 0.41
CA GLY A 177 -13.52 14.75 0.03
C GLY A 177 -13.57 13.48 -0.83
N PRO A 178 -14.78 13.11 -1.32
CA PRO A 178 -15.03 11.81 -1.97
C PRO A 178 -14.14 11.51 -3.18
N TRP A 179 -13.69 12.55 -3.92
CA TRP A 179 -12.79 12.35 -5.05
C TRP A 179 -11.44 11.76 -4.63
N GLY A 180 -10.98 12.10 -3.41
CA GLY A 180 -9.74 11.56 -2.86
C GLY A 180 -9.83 10.07 -2.59
N ALA A 181 -10.96 9.58 -2.06
CA ALA A 181 -11.20 8.15 -1.89
C ALA A 181 -11.23 7.42 -3.23
N THR A 182 -11.92 8.00 -4.23
CA THR A 182 -12.01 7.43 -5.59
C THR A 182 -10.64 7.33 -6.27
N LEU A 183 -9.73 8.26 -6.00
CA LEU A 183 -8.39 8.25 -6.57
C LEU A 183 -7.53 7.08 -6.03
N ILE A 184 -7.75 6.70 -4.76
CA ILE A 184 -6.95 5.65 -4.09
C ILE A 184 -7.51 4.26 -4.37
N ASN A 185 -8.83 4.12 -4.51
CA ASN A 185 -9.49 2.86 -4.83
C ASN A 185 -9.37 2.49 -6.31
#